data_f6357c3e82e20f9dea53ce06be3f7ce2
#
_entry.id   f6357c3e82e20f9dea53ce06be3f7ce2
#
_cell.length_a   1.000
_cell.length_b   1.000
_cell.length_c   1.000
_cell.angle_alpha   90.00
_cell.angle_beta   90.00
_cell.angle_gamma   90.00
#
_symmetry.space_group_name_H-M   'P 1'
#
loop_
_entity.id
_entity.type
_entity.pdbx_description
1 polymer ?
#
loop_
_entity_poly.entity_id
_entity_poly.type
_entity_poly.pdbx_seq_one_letter_code
_entity_poly.pdbx_strand_id
1 'polypeptide(L)'
;MIISKLKIDFVKNKYVFIPKVLNGQILDFMYSYIKIFADRLEIVVEHLPEHYTKEEYGFIELGDIGFDSLSKYGDMLAEVLLLAMRKDIEDKIGLELIPTYGYFRLYKKGNNLVLHRDRNSCEISLSLCIGYEGEHIWPIYINGTPIYQEPGDLVVYRGCEVEHYRNPLEGKQQAQIFLHYVDKNGPFGGEEYAYDGRPFVGLPPVEVEEHLYEGTRFLENKKFIIKDQGDQNSEFRAKWLRGE
;
A
#
# COMPACT_ATOMS: atom_id res chain seq x y z
N MET A 1 8.79 -12.43 30.39
CA MET A 1 8.24 -12.38 29.03
C MET A 1 9.36 -11.95 28.10
N ILE A 2 9.81 -12.83 27.22
CA ILE A 2 10.92 -12.52 26.28
C ILE A 2 10.34 -11.63 25.19
N ILE A 3 10.77 -10.37 25.14
CA ILE A 3 10.42 -9.46 24.04
C ILE A 3 11.03 -10.05 22.77
N SER A 4 10.24 -10.22 21.71
CA SER A 4 10.74 -10.76 20.45
C SER A 4 11.79 -9.82 19.84
N LYS A 5 12.79 -10.39 19.18
CA LYS A 5 13.81 -9.59 18.46
C LYS A 5 13.17 -8.63 17.46
N LEU A 6 12.14 -9.07 16.73
CA LEU A 6 11.41 -8.24 15.76
C LEU A 6 10.83 -6.98 16.40
N LYS A 7 10.22 -7.09 17.59
CA LYS A 7 9.68 -5.94 18.32
C LYS A 7 10.78 -4.95 18.71
N ILE A 8 11.93 -5.44 19.18
CA ILE A 8 13.07 -4.59 19.53
C ILE A 8 13.59 -3.86 18.28
N ASP A 9 13.77 -4.61 17.19
CA ASP A 9 14.27 -4.07 15.94
C ASP A 9 13.30 -3.02 15.36
N PHE A 10 11.99 -3.27 15.39
CA PHE A 10 10.98 -2.33 14.95
C PHE A 10 11.00 -1.01 15.74
N VAL A 11 11.08 -1.08 17.05
CA VAL A 11 11.16 0.12 17.90
C VAL A 11 12.45 0.90 17.64
N LYS A 12 13.59 0.21 17.49
CA LYS A 12 14.90 0.83 17.32
C LYS A 12 15.11 1.41 15.94
N ASN A 13 14.82 0.62 14.91
CA ASN A 13 15.14 0.94 13.51
C ASN A 13 13.98 1.60 12.76
N LYS A 14 12.76 1.60 13.35
CA LYS A 14 11.52 2.05 12.74
C LYS A 14 11.03 1.17 11.57
N TYR A 15 11.71 0.07 11.33
CA TYR A 15 11.30 -0.98 10.39
C TYR A 15 11.79 -2.35 10.83
N VAL A 16 11.17 -3.38 10.26
CA VAL A 16 11.58 -4.78 10.44
C VAL A 16 11.32 -5.56 9.15
N PHE A 17 12.24 -6.48 8.84
CA PHE A 17 12.11 -7.42 7.74
C PHE A 17 11.61 -8.77 8.28
N ILE A 18 10.59 -9.33 7.63
CA ILE A 18 9.96 -10.61 8.00
C ILE A 18 9.96 -11.50 6.75
N PRO A 19 10.80 -12.54 6.70
CA PRO A 19 10.89 -13.39 5.53
C PRO A 19 9.70 -14.35 5.43
N LYS A 20 9.30 -14.65 4.19
CA LYS A 20 8.41 -15.77 3.80
C LYS A 20 7.10 -15.82 4.59
N VAL A 21 6.38 -14.70 4.66
CA VAL A 21 5.06 -14.64 5.33
C VAL A 21 3.96 -15.35 4.56
N LEU A 22 4.16 -15.59 3.25
CA LEU A 22 3.24 -16.35 2.39
C LEU A 22 3.97 -17.50 1.71
N ASN A 23 3.23 -18.59 1.43
CA ASN A 23 3.75 -19.74 0.68
C ASN A 23 3.67 -19.55 -0.85
N GLY A 24 4.43 -20.37 -1.60
CA GLY A 24 4.58 -20.23 -3.05
C GLY A 24 3.27 -20.32 -3.82
N GLN A 25 2.37 -21.26 -3.48
CA GLN A 25 1.10 -21.43 -4.20
C GLN A 25 0.18 -20.21 -4.07
N ILE A 26 0.14 -19.59 -2.89
CA ILE A 26 -0.61 -18.34 -2.66
C ILE A 26 0.03 -17.21 -3.45
N LEU A 27 1.35 -17.11 -3.45
CA LEU A 27 2.07 -16.09 -4.20
C LEU A 27 1.84 -16.22 -5.70
N ASP A 28 1.91 -17.43 -6.27
CA ASP A 28 1.64 -17.69 -7.68
C ASP A 28 0.22 -17.28 -8.07
N PHE A 29 -0.76 -17.59 -7.22
CA PHE A 29 -2.15 -17.16 -7.41
C PHE A 29 -2.28 -15.64 -7.41
N MET A 30 -1.69 -14.97 -6.40
CA MET A 30 -1.77 -13.52 -6.25
C MET A 30 -1.04 -12.79 -7.38
N TYR A 31 0.12 -13.28 -7.78
CA TYR A 31 0.87 -12.72 -8.91
C TYR A 31 0.09 -12.85 -10.21
N SER A 32 -0.52 -14.02 -10.45
CA SER A 32 -1.39 -14.24 -11.61
C SER A 32 -2.61 -13.31 -11.61
N TYR A 33 -3.25 -13.14 -10.44
CA TYR A 33 -4.36 -12.20 -10.28
C TYR A 33 -3.96 -10.77 -10.67
N ILE A 34 -2.84 -10.27 -10.14
CA ILE A 34 -2.37 -8.90 -10.43
C ILE A 34 -2.03 -8.73 -11.92
N LYS A 35 -1.40 -9.74 -12.54
CA LYS A 35 -1.09 -9.70 -13.98
C LYS A 35 -2.35 -9.66 -14.85
N ILE A 36 -3.31 -10.56 -14.58
CA ILE A 36 -4.59 -10.59 -15.32
C ILE A 36 -5.33 -9.26 -15.14
N PHE A 37 -5.29 -8.69 -13.94
CA PHE A 37 -5.90 -7.40 -13.68
C PHE A 37 -5.24 -6.29 -14.50
N ALA A 38 -3.91 -6.30 -14.60
CA ALA A 38 -3.16 -5.36 -15.43
C ALA A 38 -3.50 -5.48 -16.91
N ASP A 39 -3.50 -6.70 -17.45
CA ASP A 39 -3.86 -6.99 -18.84
C ASP A 39 -5.29 -6.54 -19.15
N ARG A 40 -6.23 -6.83 -18.24
CA ARG A 40 -7.63 -6.36 -18.34
C ARG A 40 -7.74 -4.84 -18.38
N LEU A 41 -7.00 -4.14 -17.53
CA LEU A 41 -7.00 -2.67 -17.52
C LEU A 41 -6.50 -2.11 -18.86
N GLU A 42 -5.39 -2.63 -19.38
CA GLU A 42 -4.84 -2.19 -20.66
C GLU A 42 -5.87 -2.38 -21.78
N ILE A 43 -6.54 -3.53 -21.85
CA ILE A 43 -7.61 -3.79 -22.84
C ILE A 43 -8.77 -2.81 -22.70
N VAL A 44 -9.25 -2.56 -21.48
CA VAL A 44 -10.37 -1.64 -21.24
C VAL A 44 -10.01 -0.22 -21.64
N VAL A 45 -8.84 0.26 -21.26
CA VAL A 45 -8.40 1.62 -21.60
C VAL A 45 -8.21 1.80 -23.12
N GLU A 46 -7.69 0.79 -23.80
CA GLU A 46 -7.42 0.85 -25.24
C GLU A 46 -8.69 0.66 -26.11
N HIS A 47 -9.54 -0.31 -25.78
CA HIS A 47 -10.63 -0.77 -26.65
C HIS A 47 -12.02 -0.42 -26.15
N LEU A 48 -12.19 -0.16 -24.87
CA LEU A 48 -13.48 0.10 -24.21
C LEU A 48 -13.41 1.30 -23.25
N PRO A 49 -12.84 2.44 -23.70
CA PRO A 49 -12.58 3.57 -22.80
C PRO A 49 -13.84 4.14 -22.13
N GLU A 50 -15.01 4.01 -22.78
CA GLU A 50 -16.31 4.44 -22.24
C GLU A 50 -16.78 3.58 -21.05
N HIS A 51 -16.22 2.40 -20.88
CA HIS A 51 -16.52 1.51 -19.75
C HIS A 51 -15.48 1.60 -18.64
N TYR A 52 -14.44 2.43 -18.82
CA TYR A 52 -13.39 2.57 -17.84
C TYR A 52 -13.82 3.46 -16.67
N THR A 53 -13.72 2.93 -15.46
CA THR A 53 -13.77 3.71 -14.22
C THR A 53 -12.55 3.39 -13.36
N LYS A 54 -12.00 4.40 -12.68
CA LYS A 54 -10.85 4.20 -11.78
C LYS A 54 -11.19 3.29 -10.61
N GLU A 55 -12.42 3.37 -10.13
CA GLU A 55 -12.93 2.60 -9.00
C GLU A 55 -12.94 1.10 -9.31
N GLU A 56 -13.37 0.74 -10.52
CA GLU A 56 -13.45 -0.66 -10.92
C GLU A 56 -12.12 -1.24 -11.37
N TYR A 57 -11.39 -0.51 -12.20
CA TYR A 57 -10.18 -1.00 -12.87
C TYR A 57 -8.86 -0.50 -12.26
N GLY A 58 -8.92 0.41 -11.29
CA GLY A 58 -7.74 1.10 -10.80
C GLY A 58 -7.23 2.15 -11.79
N PHE A 59 -6.01 2.57 -11.62
CA PHE A 59 -5.44 3.63 -12.44
C PHE A 59 -3.99 3.34 -12.81
N ILE A 60 -3.61 3.86 -13.96
CA ILE A 60 -2.22 3.90 -14.40
C ILE A 60 -1.63 5.16 -13.81
N GLU A 61 -0.70 5.01 -12.87
CA GLU A 61 0.09 6.13 -12.38
C GLU A 61 1.27 6.35 -13.32
N LEU A 62 1.36 7.55 -13.87
CA LEU A 62 2.62 7.98 -14.47
C LEU A 62 3.65 8.00 -13.34
N GLY A 63 4.63 7.12 -13.44
CA GLY A 63 5.80 7.16 -12.55
C GLY A 63 6.49 8.51 -12.71
N ASP A 64 7.27 8.91 -11.69
CA ASP A 64 7.93 10.23 -11.66
C ASP A 64 8.87 10.48 -12.86
N ILE A 65 9.19 9.46 -13.63
CA ILE A 65 9.97 9.53 -14.88
C ILE A 65 9.15 9.16 -16.12
N GLY A 66 7.82 9.25 -16.06
CA GLY A 66 6.96 9.08 -17.23
C GLY A 66 6.68 7.63 -17.65
N PHE A 67 6.93 6.66 -16.77
CA PHE A 67 6.59 5.26 -16.99
C PHE A 67 5.33 4.87 -16.23
N ASP A 68 4.46 4.13 -16.89
CA ASP A 68 3.18 3.72 -16.36
C ASP A 68 3.30 2.54 -15.39
N SER A 69 2.80 2.69 -14.17
CA SER A 69 2.57 1.59 -13.23
C SER A 69 1.08 1.43 -12.98
N LEU A 70 0.60 0.20 -12.86
CA LEU A 70 -0.77 -0.05 -12.48
C LEU A 70 -0.90 -0.07 -10.96
N SER A 71 -1.87 0.68 -10.43
CA SER A 71 -2.29 0.64 -9.02
C SER A 71 -3.78 0.37 -8.91
N LYS A 72 -4.15 -0.44 -7.90
CA LYS A 72 -5.56 -0.63 -7.51
C LYS A 72 -5.70 -0.43 -6.01
N TYR A 73 -6.25 0.73 -5.63
CA TYR A 73 -6.61 1.06 -4.25
C TYR A 73 -7.86 0.28 -3.82
N GLY A 74 -7.90 -0.14 -2.55
CA GLY A 74 -9.06 -0.83 -2.00
C GLY A 74 -9.37 -2.18 -2.68
N ASP A 75 -8.38 -2.78 -3.34
CA ASP A 75 -8.54 -4.06 -4.00
C ASP A 75 -8.83 -5.17 -2.98
N MET A 76 -9.86 -5.98 -3.26
CA MET A 76 -10.34 -6.99 -2.32
C MET A 76 -9.27 -8.02 -1.93
N LEU A 77 -8.34 -8.38 -2.84
CA LEU A 77 -7.25 -9.29 -2.51
C LEU A 77 -6.32 -8.66 -1.47
N ALA A 78 -5.93 -7.39 -1.67
CA ALA A 78 -5.08 -6.68 -0.74
C ALA A 78 -5.79 -6.42 0.61
N GLU A 79 -7.07 -6.09 0.59
CA GLU A 79 -7.81 -5.79 1.82
C GLU A 79 -8.22 -7.03 2.63
N VAL A 80 -8.39 -8.19 1.98
CA VAL A 80 -8.49 -9.47 2.71
C VAL A 80 -7.19 -9.78 3.43
N LEU A 81 -6.04 -9.56 2.78
CA LEU A 81 -4.74 -9.71 3.43
C LEU A 81 -4.55 -8.71 4.58
N LEU A 82 -4.97 -7.45 4.39
CA LEU A 82 -4.94 -6.42 5.44
C LEU A 82 -5.60 -6.93 6.72
N LEU A 83 -6.79 -7.50 6.62
CA LEU A 83 -7.50 -8.03 7.79
C LEU A 83 -6.87 -9.33 8.31
N ALA A 84 -6.50 -10.26 7.43
CA ALA A 84 -5.98 -11.56 7.80
C ALA A 84 -4.60 -11.48 8.50
N MET A 85 -3.73 -10.59 8.04
CA MET A 85 -2.38 -10.46 8.58
C MET A 85 -2.30 -9.59 9.85
N ARG A 86 -3.33 -8.80 10.16
CA ARG A 86 -3.30 -7.82 11.24
C ARG A 86 -2.79 -8.40 12.56
N LYS A 87 -3.40 -9.49 13.04
CA LYS A 87 -3.05 -10.07 14.34
C LYS A 87 -1.62 -10.59 14.39
N ASP A 88 -1.15 -11.23 13.35
CA ASP A 88 0.22 -11.73 13.26
C ASP A 88 1.24 -10.58 13.27
N ILE A 89 0.94 -9.48 12.59
CA ILE A 89 1.79 -8.29 12.61
C ILE A 89 1.79 -7.61 13.98
N GLU A 90 0.62 -7.44 14.61
CA GLU A 90 0.49 -6.91 15.99
C GLU A 90 1.41 -7.66 16.96
N ASP A 91 1.38 -8.99 16.90
CA ASP A 91 2.18 -9.85 17.79
C ASP A 91 3.69 -9.69 17.51
N LYS A 92 4.09 -9.49 16.25
CA LYS A 92 5.49 -9.33 15.83
C LYS A 92 6.08 -7.98 16.20
N ILE A 93 5.33 -6.88 15.99
CA ILE A 93 5.84 -5.52 16.24
C ILE A 93 5.44 -4.96 17.60
N GLY A 94 4.43 -5.56 18.26
CA GLY A 94 3.99 -5.22 19.60
C GLY A 94 3.13 -3.96 19.69
N LEU A 95 2.37 -3.66 18.63
CA LEU A 95 1.37 -2.61 18.59
C LEU A 95 -0.02 -3.21 18.49
N GLU A 96 -1.06 -2.42 18.79
CA GLU A 96 -2.44 -2.69 18.39
C GLU A 96 -2.74 -1.87 17.14
N LEU A 97 -3.27 -2.49 16.10
CA LEU A 97 -3.42 -1.85 14.79
C LEU A 97 -4.89 -1.64 14.40
N ILE A 98 -5.17 -0.47 13.83
CA ILE A 98 -6.42 -0.19 13.13
C ILE A 98 -6.12 -0.29 11.62
N PRO A 99 -6.81 -1.15 10.86
CA PRO A 99 -6.62 -1.26 9.42
C PRO A 99 -7.15 -0.02 8.71
N THR A 100 -6.38 0.51 7.76
CA THR A 100 -6.80 1.65 6.96
C THR A 100 -7.12 1.23 5.53
N TYR A 101 -6.16 0.84 4.72
CA TYR A 101 -6.42 0.30 3.39
C TYR A 101 -5.28 -0.59 2.88
N GLY A 102 -5.63 -1.41 1.88
CA GLY A 102 -4.68 -2.17 1.11
C GLY A 102 -4.76 -1.82 -0.36
N TYR A 103 -3.65 -1.89 -1.06
CA TYR A 103 -3.61 -1.79 -2.51
C TYR A 103 -2.48 -2.63 -3.08
N PHE A 104 -2.54 -2.92 -4.36
CA PHE A 104 -1.40 -3.48 -5.07
C PHE A 104 -0.87 -2.51 -6.12
N ARG A 105 0.39 -2.72 -6.49
CA ARG A 105 1.02 -2.03 -7.61
C ARG A 105 1.83 -3.02 -8.43
N LEU A 106 1.67 -2.97 -9.75
CA LEU A 106 2.53 -3.63 -10.71
C LEU A 106 3.46 -2.59 -11.33
N TYR A 107 4.71 -2.63 -10.92
CA TYR A 107 5.78 -1.83 -11.51
C TYR A 107 6.27 -2.47 -12.79
N LYS A 108 6.57 -1.65 -13.80
CA LYS A 108 7.19 -2.03 -15.08
C LYS A 108 8.62 -1.48 -15.14
N LYS A 109 9.40 -1.96 -16.08
CA LYS A 109 10.78 -1.48 -16.29
C LYS A 109 10.83 0.04 -16.39
N GLY A 110 11.72 0.67 -15.64
CA GLY A 110 11.90 2.10 -15.55
C GLY A 110 11.05 2.77 -14.47
N ASN A 111 9.97 2.13 -13.95
CA ASN A 111 9.24 2.69 -12.82
C ASN A 111 10.13 2.81 -11.59
N ASN A 112 9.88 3.82 -10.78
CA ASN A 112 10.53 4.05 -9.51
C ASN A 112 9.50 4.36 -8.41
N LEU A 113 9.96 4.50 -7.20
CA LEU A 113 9.21 5.11 -6.10
C LEU A 113 10.07 6.27 -5.59
N VAL A 114 9.58 7.50 -5.77
CA VAL A 114 10.31 8.68 -5.28
C VAL A 114 10.51 8.66 -3.78
N LEU A 115 11.57 9.32 -3.33
CA LEU A 115 11.84 9.52 -1.92
C LEU A 115 10.69 10.30 -1.27
N HIS A 116 10.04 9.70 -0.28
CA HIS A 116 8.92 10.30 0.46
C HIS A 116 8.78 9.70 1.86
N ARG A 117 7.88 10.26 2.61
CA ARG A 117 7.24 9.68 3.80
C ARG A 117 5.76 9.57 3.52
N ASP A 118 5.14 8.59 4.16
CA ASP A 118 3.72 8.33 3.97
C ASP A 118 2.83 9.36 4.67
N ARG A 119 1.56 9.41 4.25
CA ARG A 119 0.51 10.17 4.94
C ARG A 119 0.04 9.46 6.22
N ASN A 120 -0.72 10.15 7.05
CA ASN A 120 -1.14 9.68 8.38
C ASN A 120 -1.84 8.32 8.39
N SER A 121 -2.70 8.03 7.41
CA SER A 121 -3.36 6.72 7.26
C SER A 121 -2.40 5.56 7.00
N CYS A 122 -1.14 5.85 6.71
CA CYS A 122 -0.05 4.90 6.45
C CYS A 122 1.01 4.96 7.54
N GLU A 123 0.61 5.22 8.81
CA GLU A 123 1.55 5.31 9.93
C GLU A 123 2.38 4.04 10.06
N ILE A 124 1.74 2.88 9.93
CA ILE A 124 2.38 1.56 9.89
C ILE A 124 2.14 0.97 8.52
N SER A 125 3.16 0.98 7.70
CA SER A 125 3.12 0.51 6.32
C SER A 125 3.80 -0.84 6.17
N LEU A 126 3.22 -1.69 5.35
CA LEU A 126 3.71 -2.99 4.98
C LEU A 126 3.94 -3.02 3.47
N SER A 127 5.12 -3.46 3.04
CA SER A 127 5.44 -3.72 1.64
C SER A 127 5.74 -5.20 1.46
N LEU A 128 4.86 -5.93 0.78
CA LEU A 128 4.94 -7.38 0.53
C LEU A 128 5.30 -7.64 -0.92
N CYS A 129 6.42 -8.29 -1.16
CA CYS A 129 6.81 -8.74 -2.50
C CYS A 129 5.97 -9.95 -2.91
N ILE A 130 5.22 -9.84 -4.01
CA ILE A 130 4.38 -10.92 -4.53
C ILE A 130 5.12 -11.72 -5.59
N GLY A 131 5.85 -11.04 -6.47
CA GLY A 131 6.61 -11.67 -7.52
C GLY A 131 7.25 -10.66 -8.46
N TYR A 132 8.22 -11.11 -9.24
CA TYR A 132 8.92 -10.27 -10.21
C TYR A 132 9.40 -11.09 -11.44
N GLU A 133 9.63 -10.38 -12.52
CA GLU A 133 10.29 -10.89 -13.73
C GLU A 133 11.56 -10.06 -13.99
N GLY A 134 12.72 -10.69 -13.82
CA GLY A 134 14.04 -10.05 -13.97
C GLY A 134 15.14 -10.87 -13.30
N GLU A 135 16.40 -10.50 -13.56
CA GLU A 135 17.58 -11.20 -13.06
C GLU A 135 17.97 -10.75 -11.64
N HIS A 136 17.54 -9.55 -11.22
CA HIS A 136 17.96 -8.94 -9.96
C HIS A 136 16.77 -8.57 -9.10
N ILE A 137 16.92 -8.80 -7.78
CA ILE A 137 15.97 -8.35 -6.78
C ILE A 137 16.03 -6.82 -6.69
N TRP A 138 14.87 -6.19 -6.81
CA TRP A 138 14.72 -4.74 -6.75
C TRP A 138 14.43 -4.27 -5.32
N PRO A 139 15.40 -3.63 -4.62
CA PRO A 139 15.25 -3.29 -3.22
C PRO A 139 14.31 -2.10 -3.00
N ILE A 140 13.68 -2.07 -1.83
CA ILE A 140 13.19 -0.83 -1.21
C ILE A 140 14.29 -0.26 -0.33
N TYR A 141 14.47 1.07 -0.37
CA TYR A 141 15.39 1.77 0.51
C TYR A 141 14.58 2.41 1.65
N ILE A 142 15.01 2.17 2.89
CA ILE A 142 14.44 2.80 4.09
C ILE A 142 15.57 3.52 4.82
N ASN A 143 15.44 4.84 4.98
CA ASN A 143 16.51 5.71 5.49
C ASN A 143 17.87 5.44 4.81
N GLY A 144 17.85 5.24 3.49
CA GLY A 144 19.04 4.95 2.67
C GLY A 144 19.55 3.51 2.73
N THR A 145 18.97 2.64 3.57
CA THR A 145 19.37 1.22 3.65
C THR A 145 18.57 0.38 2.66
N PRO A 146 19.23 -0.33 1.72
CA PRO A 146 18.55 -1.21 0.78
C PRO A 146 18.06 -2.48 1.48
N ILE A 147 16.80 -2.85 1.23
CA ILE A 147 16.17 -4.06 1.73
C ILE A 147 15.70 -4.87 0.52
N TYR A 148 16.31 -6.02 0.34
CA TYR A 148 16.01 -6.95 -0.76
C TYR A 148 14.90 -7.90 -0.34
N GLN A 149 13.85 -7.98 -1.15
CA GLN A 149 12.66 -8.78 -0.88
C GLN A 149 12.48 -9.84 -1.97
N GLU A 150 12.59 -11.10 -1.59
CA GLU A 150 12.12 -12.23 -2.40
C GLU A 150 10.59 -12.33 -2.35
N PRO A 151 9.93 -13.02 -3.29
CA PRO A 151 8.51 -13.28 -3.21
C PRO A 151 8.11 -13.91 -1.87
N GLY A 152 7.13 -13.31 -1.20
CA GLY A 152 6.67 -13.67 0.13
C GLY A 152 7.37 -12.93 1.28
N ASP A 153 8.40 -12.14 1.01
CA ASP A 153 9.07 -11.33 2.03
C ASP A 153 8.32 -10.02 2.27
N LEU A 154 8.26 -9.66 3.54
CA LEU A 154 7.54 -8.49 4.04
C LEU A 154 8.50 -7.52 4.73
N VAL A 155 8.34 -6.24 4.46
CA VAL A 155 8.91 -5.17 5.28
C VAL A 155 7.79 -4.41 5.96
N VAL A 156 7.87 -4.26 7.28
CA VAL A 156 6.97 -3.43 8.09
C VAL A 156 7.75 -2.20 8.52
N TYR A 157 7.20 -1.01 8.32
CA TYR A 157 7.89 0.22 8.65
C TYR A 157 6.92 1.34 9.12
N ARG A 158 7.47 2.32 9.86
CA ARG A 158 6.74 3.52 10.27
C ARG A 158 6.72 4.53 9.12
N GLY A 159 5.70 4.42 8.26
CA GLY A 159 5.63 5.17 6.99
C GLY A 159 5.74 6.68 7.16
N CYS A 160 5.11 7.25 8.18
CA CYS A 160 5.18 8.68 8.48
C CYS A 160 6.55 9.15 9.02
N GLU A 161 7.37 8.22 9.56
CA GLU A 161 8.61 8.57 10.24
C GLU A 161 9.87 8.32 9.39
N VAL A 162 9.83 7.32 8.49
CA VAL A 162 11.00 6.92 7.70
C VAL A 162 10.89 7.36 6.25
N GLU A 163 11.97 7.89 5.72
CA GLU A 163 12.11 8.16 4.29
C GLU A 163 12.29 6.85 3.54
N HIS A 164 11.52 6.66 2.48
CA HIS A 164 11.63 5.45 1.69
C HIS A 164 11.44 5.70 0.19
N TYR A 165 12.10 4.87 -0.62
CA TYR A 165 12.11 5.00 -2.07
C TYR A 165 12.56 3.72 -2.75
N ARG A 166 12.41 3.67 -4.07
CA ARG A 166 13.01 2.65 -4.96
C ARG A 166 13.64 3.34 -6.16
N ASN A 167 14.84 2.92 -6.54
CA ASN A 167 15.47 3.35 -7.78
C ASN A 167 14.69 2.82 -9.00
N PRO A 168 14.94 3.29 -10.22
CA PRO A 168 14.29 2.74 -11.41
C PRO A 168 14.44 1.22 -11.51
N LEU A 169 13.34 0.52 -11.80
CA LEU A 169 13.30 -0.93 -11.95
C LEU A 169 14.05 -1.33 -13.24
N GLU A 170 15.11 -2.13 -13.10
CA GLU A 170 15.86 -2.67 -14.24
C GLU A 170 15.22 -3.95 -14.81
N GLY A 171 14.55 -4.74 -13.96
CA GLY A 171 13.77 -5.91 -14.33
C GLY A 171 12.56 -5.58 -15.22
N LYS A 172 11.90 -6.60 -15.73
CA LYS A 172 10.73 -6.42 -16.60
C LYS A 172 9.55 -5.87 -15.83
N GLN A 173 9.21 -6.49 -14.69
CA GLN A 173 8.11 -6.09 -13.83
C GLN A 173 8.25 -6.65 -12.42
N GLN A 174 7.59 -5.99 -11.44
CA GLN A 174 7.47 -6.45 -10.06
C GLN A 174 6.12 -6.09 -9.47
N ALA A 175 5.45 -7.07 -8.87
CA ALA A 175 4.20 -6.89 -8.14
C ALA A 175 4.46 -6.74 -6.64
N GLN A 176 3.87 -5.69 -6.05
CA GLN A 176 3.88 -5.42 -4.63
C GLN A 176 2.45 -5.29 -4.11
N ILE A 177 2.21 -5.77 -2.90
CA ILE A 177 1.01 -5.42 -2.13
C ILE A 177 1.45 -4.55 -0.96
N PHE A 178 0.70 -3.47 -0.77
CA PHE A 178 0.89 -2.55 0.34
C PHE A 178 -0.33 -2.63 1.25
N LEU A 179 -0.07 -2.77 2.56
CA LEU A 179 -1.10 -2.83 3.60
C LEU A 179 -0.80 -1.74 4.61
N HIS A 180 -1.80 -0.94 4.94
CA HIS A 180 -1.61 0.21 5.81
C HIS A 180 -2.48 0.12 7.06
N TYR A 181 -1.89 0.57 8.16
CA TYR A 181 -2.53 0.61 9.47
C TYR A 181 -2.11 1.89 10.20
N VAL A 182 -2.83 2.20 11.25
CA VAL A 182 -2.39 3.16 12.26
C VAL A 182 -2.27 2.45 13.62
N ASP A 183 -1.36 2.94 14.46
CA ASP A 183 -1.25 2.48 15.86
C ASP A 183 -2.47 2.96 16.63
N LYS A 184 -3.30 2.04 17.13
CA LYS A 184 -4.50 2.35 17.90
C LYS A 184 -4.23 3.24 19.11
N ASN A 185 -3.03 3.12 19.68
CA ASN A 185 -2.60 3.87 20.86
C ASN A 185 -1.67 5.05 20.48
N GLY A 186 -1.49 5.30 19.17
CA GLY A 186 -0.66 6.35 18.61
C GLY A 186 -1.44 7.63 18.30
N PRO A 187 -0.77 8.61 17.69
CA PRO A 187 -1.38 9.92 17.39
C PRO A 187 -2.51 9.86 16.35
N PHE A 188 -2.56 8.79 15.55
CA PHE A 188 -3.57 8.57 14.50
C PHE A 188 -4.53 7.44 14.82
N GLY A 189 -4.64 7.04 16.09
CA GLY A 189 -5.47 5.92 16.57
C GLY A 189 -6.98 6.20 16.63
N GLY A 190 -7.46 7.26 15.98
CA GLY A 190 -8.86 7.62 15.95
C GLY A 190 -9.71 6.77 14.97
N GLU A 191 -11.02 6.69 15.21
CA GLU A 191 -11.96 5.97 14.33
C GLU A 191 -12.00 6.53 12.91
N GLU A 192 -11.67 7.81 12.73
CA GLU A 192 -11.60 8.49 11.44
C GLU A 192 -10.58 7.89 10.48
N TYR A 193 -9.58 7.17 11.00
CA TYR A 193 -8.59 6.46 10.18
C TYR A 193 -9.01 5.04 9.82
N ALA A 194 -10.00 4.47 10.52
CA ALA A 194 -10.49 3.13 10.22
C ALA A 194 -10.96 3.05 8.76
N TYR A 195 -10.44 2.06 8.04
CA TYR A 195 -10.71 1.84 6.62
C TYR A 195 -10.47 3.07 5.74
N ASP A 196 -9.55 3.96 6.16
CA ASP A 196 -9.23 5.21 5.46
C ASP A 196 -10.46 6.13 5.29
N GLY A 197 -11.31 6.18 6.32
CA GLY A 197 -12.57 6.93 6.32
C GLY A 197 -13.73 6.27 5.56
N ARG A 198 -13.50 5.14 4.92
CA ARG A 198 -14.54 4.37 4.23
C ARG A 198 -15.41 3.59 5.23
N PRO A 199 -16.67 3.27 4.87
CA PRO A 199 -17.54 2.48 5.74
C PRO A 199 -17.02 1.06 6.03
N PHE A 200 -16.29 0.46 5.07
CA PHE A 200 -15.71 -0.88 5.17
C PHE A 200 -14.62 -1.11 4.14
N VAL A 201 -13.86 -2.18 4.31
CA VAL A 201 -12.86 -2.64 3.32
C VAL A 201 -13.49 -2.99 1.98
N GLY A 202 -12.72 -2.91 0.90
CA GLY A 202 -13.15 -3.25 -0.46
C GLY A 202 -14.03 -2.19 -1.14
N LEU A 203 -14.38 -1.13 -0.45
CA LEU A 203 -15.09 -0.01 -1.04
C LEU A 203 -14.09 0.98 -1.68
N PRO A 204 -14.45 1.64 -2.77
CA PRO A 204 -13.60 2.67 -3.36
C PRO A 204 -13.38 3.83 -2.40
N PRO A 205 -12.32 4.63 -2.59
CA PRO A 205 -12.19 5.91 -1.91
C PRO A 205 -13.37 6.77 -2.35
N VAL A 206 -14.21 7.12 -1.39
CA VAL A 206 -15.43 7.84 -1.71
C VAL A 206 -15.16 9.33 -1.53
N GLU A 207 -15.16 10.10 -2.62
CA GLU A 207 -15.75 11.43 -2.57
C GLU A 207 -17.24 11.20 -2.42
N VAL A 208 -17.72 11.09 -1.17
CA VAL A 208 -19.14 10.81 -0.94
C VAL A 208 -19.92 12.07 -1.21
N GLU A 209 -20.66 12.08 -2.27
CA GLU A 209 -21.92 12.79 -2.23
C GLU A 209 -22.80 12.03 -1.23
N GLU A 210 -23.11 12.63 -0.08
CA GLU A 210 -23.83 12.01 1.05
C GLU A 210 -25.08 11.21 0.63
N HIS A 211 -25.71 11.56 -0.49
CA HIS A 211 -26.91 10.92 -1.01
C HIS A 211 -26.71 9.49 -1.54
N LEU A 212 -25.50 9.06 -1.90
CA LEU A 212 -25.26 7.72 -2.43
C LEU A 212 -25.43 6.61 -1.40
N TYR A 213 -25.38 6.96 -0.12
CA TYR A 213 -25.51 6.02 1.00
C TYR A 213 -26.75 6.27 1.84
N GLU A 214 -27.61 7.24 1.48
CA GLU A 214 -28.90 7.45 2.13
C GLU A 214 -29.71 6.15 2.10
N GLY A 215 -30.16 5.71 3.27
CA GLY A 215 -30.91 4.46 3.42
C GLY A 215 -30.08 3.19 3.56
N THR A 216 -28.74 3.27 3.63
CA THR A 216 -27.92 2.12 3.96
C THR A 216 -27.72 1.99 5.46
N ARG A 217 -27.63 0.74 5.97
CA ARG A 217 -27.42 0.41 7.39
C ARG A 217 -26.14 1.04 7.99
N PHE A 218 -25.24 1.55 7.15
CA PHE A 218 -23.96 2.11 7.52
C PHE A 218 -24.03 3.60 7.87
N LEU A 219 -25.06 4.32 7.41
CA LEU A 219 -25.20 5.76 7.65
C LEU A 219 -25.87 6.11 8.98
N GLU A 220 -26.59 5.18 9.59
CA GLU A 220 -27.34 5.48 10.82
C GLU A 220 -26.43 5.83 12.01
N ASN A 221 -25.12 5.53 11.95
CA ASN A 221 -24.21 5.69 13.09
C ASN A 221 -22.85 6.35 12.79
N LYS A 222 -22.55 6.82 11.59
CA LYS A 222 -21.24 7.46 11.30
C LYS A 222 -21.39 8.73 10.48
N LYS A 223 -21.03 9.86 11.07
CA LYS A 223 -20.69 11.07 10.32
C LYS A 223 -19.34 10.81 9.62
N PHE A 224 -19.37 10.65 8.31
CA PHE A 224 -18.13 10.61 7.53
C PHE A 224 -17.50 12.00 7.53
N ILE A 225 -16.39 12.13 8.19
CA ILE A 225 -15.54 13.32 8.07
C ILE A 225 -14.50 12.95 7.02
N ILE A 226 -14.77 13.34 5.77
CA ILE A 226 -13.71 13.41 4.77
C ILE A 226 -12.84 14.58 5.19
N LYS A 227 -11.79 14.30 5.96
CA LYS A 227 -10.69 15.24 6.07
C LYS A 227 -9.86 15.01 4.82
N ASP A 228 -9.74 16.04 4.00
CA ASP A 228 -8.64 16.15 3.07
C ASP A 228 -7.35 15.94 3.87
N GLN A 229 -6.87 14.70 3.88
CA GLN A 229 -5.59 14.34 4.51
C GLN A 229 -4.52 14.72 3.51
N GLY A 230 -4.45 16.05 3.20
CA GLY A 230 -3.56 16.61 2.22
C GLY A 230 -2.22 15.89 2.25
N ASP A 231 -1.75 15.50 1.10
CA ASP A 231 -0.43 14.88 0.92
C ASP A 231 0.62 15.72 1.66
N GLN A 232 1.01 15.29 2.87
CA GLN A 232 2.02 15.97 3.68
C GLN A 232 3.36 16.10 2.95
N ASN A 233 3.51 15.37 1.85
CA ASN A 233 4.70 15.36 1.03
C ASN A 233 4.57 16.14 -0.28
N SER A 234 3.43 16.78 -0.55
CA SER A 234 3.24 17.52 -1.82
C SER A 234 4.30 18.59 -2.00
N GLU A 235 4.68 19.29 -0.94
CA GLU A 235 5.71 20.31 -0.97
C GLU A 235 7.13 19.73 -1.06
N PHE A 236 7.37 18.62 -0.35
CA PHE A 236 8.64 17.89 -0.42
C PHE A 236 8.83 17.24 -1.80
N ARG A 237 7.77 16.61 -2.32
CA ARG A 237 7.75 16.02 -3.66
C ARG A 237 7.98 17.08 -4.75
N ALA A 238 7.36 18.25 -4.62
CA ALA A 238 7.57 19.38 -5.52
C ALA A 238 9.00 19.94 -5.47
N LYS A 239 9.61 20.00 -4.29
CA LYS A 239 11.04 20.41 -4.14
C LYS A 239 11.98 19.40 -4.77
N TRP A 240 11.74 18.09 -4.51
CA TRP A 240 12.57 17.04 -5.08
C TRP A 240 12.52 17.01 -6.62
N LEU A 241 11.32 17.16 -7.22
CA LEU A 241 11.14 17.24 -8.67
C LEU A 241 11.85 18.45 -9.30
N ARG A 242 12.07 19.53 -8.54
CA ARG A 242 12.81 20.71 -8.97
C ARG A 242 14.31 20.63 -8.69
N GLY A 243 14.78 19.57 -8.02
CA GLY A 243 16.18 19.40 -7.64
C GLY A 243 16.65 20.35 -6.54
N GLU A 244 15.73 20.80 -5.68
CA GLU A 244 16.00 21.68 -4.54
C GLU A 244 16.27 20.89 -3.24
#